data_e40c41c81d5d9fd6a37a0bf8fce77768
#
_entry.id   e40c41c81d5d9fd6a37a0bf8fce77768
#
_cell.length_a   1.000
_cell.length_b   1.000
_cell.length_c   1.000
_cell.angle_alpha   90.00
_cell.angle_beta   90.00
_cell.angle_gamma   90.00
#
_symmetry.space_group_name_H-M   'P 1'
#
loop_
_entity.id
_entity.type
_entity.pdbx_description
1 polymer ?
#
loop_
_entity_poly.entity_id
_entity_poly.type
_entity_poly.pdbx_seq_one_letter_code
_entity_poly.pdbx_strand_id
1 'polypeptide(L)'
;MEKIKVTRKTTESEMNVVLDFAPLKKDYRKYIKTPIPFLNHMIEHIAWRGEVNIDVDLKLDEFVLTHVICEDLGIALGKAAKEYIDRTDGARGFGDAVGIIDEAKAECALSFESRAYCDIDYHG
;
A
#
# COMPACT_ATOMS: atom_id res chain seq x y z
N MET A 1 1.61 -10.02 -16.47
CA MET A 1 2.34 -8.78 -16.11
C MET A 1 3.49 -9.11 -15.19
N GLU A 2 4.61 -8.49 -15.40
CA GLU A 2 5.75 -8.65 -14.52
C GLU A 2 5.46 -8.04 -13.14
N LYS A 3 6.15 -8.56 -12.14
CA LYS A 3 6.07 -8.00 -10.78
C LYS A 3 6.58 -6.57 -10.76
N ILE A 4 5.95 -5.75 -9.94
CA ILE A 4 6.38 -4.38 -9.71
C ILE A 4 7.14 -4.35 -8.40
N LYS A 5 8.38 -3.88 -8.44
CA LYS A 5 9.26 -3.83 -7.27
C LYS A 5 9.68 -2.40 -7.02
N VAL A 6 9.48 -1.94 -5.79
CA VAL A 6 9.88 -0.60 -5.37
C VAL A 6 10.70 -0.74 -4.10
N THR A 7 11.85 -0.09 -4.10
CA THR A 7 12.68 0.06 -2.89
C THR A 7 12.80 1.53 -2.57
N ARG A 8 12.44 1.89 -1.34
CA ARG A 8 12.67 3.23 -0.82
C ARG A 8 13.66 3.16 0.34
N LYS A 9 14.79 3.78 0.16
CA LYS A 9 15.84 3.79 1.16
C LYS A 9 16.11 5.21 1.64
N THR A 10 16.10 5.39 2.95
CA THR A 10 16.46 6.62 3.61
C THR A 10 17.54 6.33 4.65
N THR A 11 18.00 7.34 5.39
CA THR A 11 18.94 7.10 6.49
C THR A 11 18.30 6.33 7.65
N GLU A 12 16.96 6.29 7.71
CA GLU A 12 16.23 5.70 8.83
C GLU A 12 15.64 4.33 8.51
N SER A 13 15.40 4.04 7.23
CA SER A 13 14.71 2.82 6.83
C SER A 13 15.02 2.39 5.41
N GLU A 14 14.74 1.11 5.14
CA GLU A 14 14.68 0.60 3.78
C GLU A 14 13.36 -0.16 3.65
N MET A 15 12.52 0.30 2.72
CA MET A 15 11.21 -0.30 2.45
C MET A 15 11.26 -1.02 1.10
N ASN A 16 10.91 -2.30 1.10
CA ASN A 16 10.84 -3.10 -0.11
C ASN A 16 9.42 -3.55 -0.32
N VAL A 17 8.83 -3.17 -1.45
CA VAL A 17 7.45 -3.51 -1.80
C VAL A 17 7.45 -4.20 -3.14
N VAL A 18 6.73 -5.32 -3.21
CA VAL A 18 6.49 -6.03 -4.47
C VAL A 18 5.00 -6.19 -4.67
N LEU A 19 4.51 -5.79 -5.83
CA LEU A 19 3.14 -6.10 -6.27
C LEU A 19 3.20 -7.17 -7.34
N ASP A 20 2.41 -8.22 -7.15
CA ASP A 20 2.35 -9.35 -8.07
C ASP A 20 0.88 -9.65 -8.36
N PHE A 21 0.48 -9.47 -9.60
CA PHE A 21 -0.91 -9.64 -10.03
C PHE A 21 -1.23 -11.04 -10.54
N ALA A 22 -0.35 -12.02 -10.30
CA ALA A 22 -0.68 -13.43 -10.45
C ALA A 22 -1.81 -13.78 -9.47
N PRO A 23 -2.47 -14.94 -9.64
CA PRO A 23 -3.56 -15.32 -8.73
C PRO A 23 -3.16 -15.21 -7.27
N LEU A 24 -4.06 -14.68 -6.45
CA LEU A 24 -3.80 -14.44 -5.04
C LEU A 24 -3.44 -15.75 -4.33
N LYS A 25 -2.30 -15.78 -3.67
CA LYS A 25 -1.82 -16.93 -2.91
C LYS A 25 -2.68 -17.12 -1.67
N LYS A 26 -2.89 -18.38 -1.28
CA LYS A 26 -3.64 -18.68 -0.04
C LYS A 26 -2.95 -18.11 1.20
N ASP A 27 -1.63 -18.05 1.18
CA ASP A 27 -0.81 -17.59 2.29
C ASP A 27 -0.32 -16.13 2.09
N TYR A 28 -1.07 -15.34 1.33
CA TYR A 28 -0.67 -13.97 0.97
C TYR A 28 -0.31 -13.11 2.19
N ARG A 29 -0.90 -13.38 3.35
CA ARG A 29 -0.63 -12.63 4.57
C ARG A 29 0.80 -12.75 5.06
N LYS A 30 1.45 -13.87 4.78
CA LYS A 30 2.83 -14.14 5.25
C LYS A 30 3.85 -13.17 4.68
N TYR A 31 3.54 -12.54 3.57
CA TYR A 31 4.46 -11.66 2.87
C TYR A 31 4.33 -10.20 3.28
N ILE A 32 3.38 -9.89 4.14
CA ILE A 32 3.14 -8.53 4.63
C ILE A 32 3.71 -8.42 6.03
N LYS A 33 4.91 -7.86 6.13
CA LYS A 33 5.69 -7.88 7.38
C LYS A 33 6.12 -6.47 7.78
N THR A 34 5.44 -5.92 8.78
CA THR A 34 5.88 -4.72 9.47
C THR A 34 5.74 -4.93 10.98
N PRO A 35 6.39 -4.09 11.80
CA PRO A 35 6.21 -4.17 13.26
C PRO A 35 4.85 -3.64 13.75
N ILE A 36 3.97 -3.19 12.85
CA ILE A 36 2.69 -2.61 13.23
C ILE A 36 1.56 -3.55 12.80
N PRO A 37 1.00 -4.36 13.72
CA PRO A 37 -0.03 -5.35 13.35
C PRO A 37 -1.25 -4.74 12.65
N PHE A 38 -1.70 -3.58 13.08
CA PHE A 38 -2.85 -2.93 12.45
C PHE A 38 -2.55 -2.52 11.00
N LEU A 39 -1.35 -2.01 10.74
CA LEU A 39 -0.93 -1.67 9.38
C LEU A 39 -0.89 -2.90 8.50
N ASN A 40 -0.33 -4.00 9.01
CA ASN A 40 -0.32 -5.28 8.29
C ASN A 40 -1.73 -5.70 7.92
N HIS A 41 -2.66 -5.60 8.87
CA HIS A 41 -4.05 -5.97 8.64
C HIS A 41 -4.70 -5.12 7.55
N MET A 42 -4.42 -3.82 7.54
CA MET A 42 -4.94 -2.93 6.50
C MET A 42 -4.38 -3.26 5.11
N ILE A 43 -3.09 -3.57 5.03
CA ILE A 43 -2.46 -3.97 3.77
C ILE A 43 -3.01 -5.32 3.30
N GLU A 44 -3.26 -6.26 4.22
CA GLU A 44 -3.90 -7.53 3.92
C GLU A 44 -5.27 -7.33 3.28
N HIS A 45 -6.03 -6.35 3.74
CA HIS A 45 -7.32 -6.03 3.13
C HIS A 45 -7.17 -5.52 1.70
N ILE A 46 -6.16 -4.69 1.45
CA ILE A 46 -5.87 -4.22 0.08
C ILE A 46 -5.54 -5.41 -0.81
N ALA A 47 -4.69 -6.31 -0.33
CA ALA A 47 -4.29 -7.50 -1.08
C ALA A 47 -5.49 -8.38 -1.43
N TRP A 48 -6.32 -8.68 -0.44
CA TRP A 48 -7.46 -9.55 -0.63
C TRP A 48 -8.54 -8.94 -1.51
N ARG A 49 -8.88 -7.67 -1.25
CA ARG A 49 -9.92 -6.99 -2.01
C ARG A 49 -9.47 -6.66 -3.44
N GLY A 50 -8.21 -6.31 -3.61
CA GLY A 50 -7.64 -5.99 -4.91
C GLY A 50 -7.15 -7.20 -5.70
N GLU A 51 -7.19 -8.39 -5.10
CA GLU A 51 -6.67 -9.61 -5.72
C GLU A 51 -5.22 -9.44 -6.19
N VAL A 52 -4.40 -8.85 -5.32
CA VAL A 52 -2.99 -8.61 -5.61
C VAL A 52 -2.13 -9.15 -4.48
N ASN A 53 -1.09 -9.91 -4.85
CA ASN A 53 -0.10 -10.34 -3.86
C ASN A 53 0.80 -9.16 -3.54
N ILE A 54 0.84 -8.78 -2.26
CA ILE A 54 1.66 -7.67 -1.78
C ILE A 54 2.74 -8.22 -0.87
N ASP A 55 3.97 -7.98 -1.23
CA ASP A 55 5.12 -8.36 -0.41
C ASP A 55 5.70 -7.09 0.18
N VAL A 56 5.75 -7.02 1.49
CA VAL A 56 6.30 -5.88 2.22
C VAL A 56 7.38 -6.40 3.15
N ASP A 57 8.59 -5.92 2.97
CA ASP A 57 9.71 -6.21 3.83
C ASP A 57 10.44 -4.92 4.11
N LEU A 58 10.85 -4.71 5.36
CA LEU A 58 11.50 -3.47 5.72
C LEU A 58 12.65 -3.72 6.69
N LYS A 59 13.62 -2.82 6.63
CA LYS A 59 14.75 -2.78 7.56
C LYS A 59 14.75 -1.40 8.21
N LEU A 60 14.81 -1.38 9.50
CA LEU A 60 14.85 -0.16 10.28
C LEU A 60 16.27 0.01 10.85
N ASP A 61 16.66 1.26 11.04
CA ASP A 61 17.92 1.58 11.69
C ASP A 61 17.81 1.27 13.19
N GLU A 62 18.07 2.20 14.09
CA GLU A 62 18.12 1.92 15.52
C GLU A 62 16.75 1.81 16.18
N PHE A 63 15.76 2.51 15.67
CA PHE A 63 14.48 2.65 16.34
C PHE A 63 13.30 2.27 15.46
N VAL A 64 12.27 1.68 16.08
CA VAL A 64 10.98 1.43 15.45
C VAL A 64 10.14 2.69 15.64
N LEU A 65 10.08 3.51 14.61
CA LEU A 65 9.30 4.76 14.62
C LEU A 65 8.05 4.58 13.76
N THR A 66 6.89 4.60 14.41
CA THR A 66 5.61 4.37 13.73
C THR A 66 5.39 5.31 12.55
N HIS A 67 5.66 6.60 12.73
CA HIS A 67 5.43 7.56 11.65
C HIS A 67 6.37 7.33 10.46
N VAL A 68 7.61 6.93 10.71
CA VAL A 68 8.58 6.63 9.64
C VAL A 68 8.10 5.42 8.83
N ILE A 69 7.65 4.37 9.52
CA ILE A 69 7.13 3.17 8.85
C ILE A 69 5.92 3.53 7.99
N CYS A 70 4.93 4.21 8.57
CA CYS A 70 3.71 4.55 7.84
C CYS A 70 3.97 5.49 6.67
N GLU A 71 4.80 6.50 6.86
CA GLU A 71 5.14 7.47 5.81
C GLU A 71 5.91 6.81 4.68
N ASP A 72 7.01 6.15 4.99
CA ASP A 72 7.89 5.58 3.98
C ASP A 72 7.23 4.41 3.26
N LEU A 73 6.49 3.57 3.98
CA LEU A 73 5.75 2.47 3.35
C LEU A 73 4.63 2.99 2.48
N GLY A 74 3.91 4.02 2.93
CA GLY A 74 2.87 4.67 2.14
C GLY A 74 3.42 5.22 0.82
N ILE A 75 4.59 5.86 0.87
CA ILE A 75 5.25 6.37 -0.33
C ILE A 75 5.65 5.22 -1.26
N ALA A 76 6.23 4.15 -0.71
CA ALA A 76 6.65 2.99 -1.53
C ALA A 76 5.46 2.30 -2.18
N LEU A 77 4.37 2.08 -1.44
CA LEU A 77 3.15 1.50 -1.98
C LEU A 77 2.52 2.39 -3.05
N GLY A 78 2.51 3.70 -2.82
CA GLY A 78 2.00 4.67 -3.80
C GLY A 78 2.80 4.66 -5.10
N LYS A 79 4.12 4.59 -4.99
CA LYS A 79 4.99 4.47 -6.18
C LYS A 79 4.74 3.18 -6.95
N ALA A 80 4.54 2.07 -6.23
CA ALA A 80 4.23 0.79 -6.85
C ALA A 80 2.89 0.83 -7.57
N ALA A 81 1.87 1.43 -6.95
CA ALA A 81 0.55 1.60 -7.57
C ALA A 81 0.63 2.47 -8.82
N LYS A 82 1.38 3.57 -8.76
CA LYS A 82 1.60 4.45 -9.91
C LYS A 82 2.25 3.72 -11.06
N GLU A 83 3.27 2.93 -10.76
CA GLU A 83 3.96 2.15 -11.78
C GLU A 83 3.03 1.12 -12.43
N TYR A 84 2.15 0.49 -11.64
CA TYR A 84 1.14 -0.41 -12.18
C TYR A 84 0.24 0.30 -13.18
N ILE A 85 -0.27 1.46 -12.79
CA ILE A 85 -1.15 2.26 -13.67
C ILE A 85 -0.42 2.65 -14.96
N ASP A 86 0.82 3.10 -14.85
CA ASP A 86 1.61 3.55 -16.01
C ASP A 86 1.94 2.40 -16.98
N ARG A 87 2.09 1.17 -16.47
CA ARG A 87 2.42 0.00 -17.28
C ARG A 87 1.20 -0.72 -17.86
N THR A 88 0.01 -0.42 -17.38
CA THR A 88 -1.19 -1.19 -17.73
C THR A 88 -2.04 -0.43 -18.71
N ASP A 89 -2.11 -0.91 -19.95
CA ASP A 89 -2.98 -0.33 -20.97
C ASP A 89 -4.44 -0.53 -20.56
N GLY A 90 -5.23 0.53 -20.67
CA GLY A 90 -6.63 0.49 -20.33
C GLY A 90 -6.93 0.47 -18.83
N ALA A 91 -5.92 0.64 -17.99
CA ALA A 91 -6.15 0.78 -16.57
C ALA A 91 -6.92 2.07 -16.27
N ARG A 92 -7.86 1.98 -15.36
CA ARG A 92 -8.61 3.15 -14.92
C ARG A 92 -7.83 3.83 -13.81
N GLY A 93 -7.47 5.08 -14.03
CA GLY A 93 -6.73 5.88 -13.04
C GLY A 93 -7.61 6.50 -11.98
N PHE A 94 -8.89 6.13 -11.92
CA PHE A 94 -9.87 6.70 -10.99
C PHE A 94 -10.62 5.57 -10.28
N GLY A 95 -10.86 5.75 -8.99
CA GLY A 95 -11.67 4.82 -8.21
C GLY A 95 -12.20 5.45 -6.94
N ASP A 96 -13.29 4.89 -6.43
CA ASP A 96 -13.86 5.31 -5.16
C ASP A 96 -14.47 4.12 -4.44
N ALA A 97 -14.56 4.22 -3.13
CA ALA A 97 -15.15 3.16 -2.32
C ALA A 97 -15.55 3.68 -0.96
N VAL A 98 -16.49 2.99 -0.34
CA VAL A 98 -16.88 3.21 1.04
C VAL A 98 -16.71 1.91 1.80
N GLY A 99 -16.02 1.96 2.93
CA GLY A 99 -15.86 0.83 3.82
C GLY A 99 -16.54 1.07 5.16
N ILE A 100 -17.15 0.02 5.72
CA ILE A 100 -17.84 0.11 7.01
C ILE A 100 -17.40 -1.08 7.86
N ILE A 101 -16.95 -0.79 9.08
CA ILE A 101 -16.70 -1.81 10.11
C ILE A 101 -17.30 -1.27 11.41
N ASP A 102 -18.23 -2.01 11.96
CA ASP A 102 -18.96 -1.60 13.18
C ASP A 102 -19.55 -0.20 13.00
N GLU A 103 -19.21 0.74 13.88
CA GLU A 103 -19.67 2.14 13.79
C GLU A 103 -18.71 3.05 13.00
N ALA A 104 -17.65 2.50 12.45
CA ALA A 104 -16.68 3.27 11.65
C ALA A 104 -17.03 3.21 10.17
N LYS A 105 -16.96 4.36 9.50
CA LYS A 105 -17.14 4.47 8.06
C LYS A 105 -15.97 5.24 7.46
N ALA A 106 -15.43 4.75 6.36
CA ALA A 106 -14.40 5.44 5.62
C ALA A 106 -14.83 5.59 4.15
N GLU A 107 -14.67 6.77 3.63
CA GLU A 107 -14.93 7.06 2.22
C GLU A 107 -13.60 7.46 1.57
N CYS A 108 -13.32 6.93 0.41
CA CYS A 108 -12.09 7.25 -0.32
C CYS A 108 -12.40 7.44 -1.79
N ALA A 109 -11.89 8.52 -2.36
CA ALA A 109 -11.87 8.71 -3.81
C ALA A 109 -10.44 9.03 -4.20
N LEU A 110 -9.96 8.39 -5.26
CA LEU A 110 -8.60 8.63 -5.72
C LEU A 110 -8.54 8.72 -7.25
N SER A 111 -7.58 9.50 -7.72
CA SER A 111 -7.30 9.64 -9.13
C SER A 111 -5.80 9.77 -9.32
N PHE A 112 -5.27 9.01 -10.28
CA PHE A 112 -3.84 9.09 -10.63
C PHE A 112 -3.65 10.22 -11.64
N GLU A 113 -3.19 11.36 -11.12
CA GLU A 113 -2.95 12.56 -11.89
C GLU A 113 -1.46 12.90 -11.93
N SER A 114 -1.11 13.95 -12.66
CA SER A 114 0.28 14.40 -12.75
C SER A 114 0.74 15.19 -11.52
N ARG A 115 -0.19 15.61 -10.68
CA ARG A 115 0.12 16.36 -9.46
C ARG A 115 -0.31 15.60 -8.23
N ALA A 116 0.52 15.67 -7.20
CA ALA A 116 0.18 15.07 -5.91
C ALA A 116 -0.81 15.96 -5.16
N TYR A 117 -1.83 15.35 -4.60
CA TYR A 117 -2.82 16.00 -3.75
C TYR A 117 -3.36 14.97 -2.76
N CYS A 118 -3.55 15.41 -1.54
CA CYS A 118 -4.17 14.55 -0.51
C CYS A 118 -4.97 15.43 0.44
N ASP A 119 -6.22 15.06 0.65
CA ASP A 119 -7.11 15.73 1.60
C ASP A 119 -7.75 14.65 2.46
N ILE A 120 -7.52 14.73 3.75
CA ILE A 120 -8.06 13.76 4.72
C ILE A 120 -8.89 14.52 5.74
N ASP A 121 -10.17 14.17 5.80
CA ASP A 121 -11.10 14.73 6.77
C ASP A 121 -11.39 13.65 7.83
N TYR A 122 -10.98 13.90 9.05
CA TYR A 122 -11.04 12.92 10.12
C TYR A 122 -11.98 13.40 11.23
N HIS A 123 -12.97 12.59 11.52
CA HIS A 123 -13.95 12.85 12.56
C HIS A 123 -13.91 11.72 13.62
N GLY A 124 -13.04 11.84 14.58
CA GLY A 124 -12.94 10.73 15.50
C GLY A 124 -12.25 11.07 16.82
#